data_dcdff5eb28afc92ec5443bbe279026b1
#
_entry.id   dcdff5eb28afc92ec5443bbe279026b1
#
_cell.length_a   1.000
_cell.length_b   1.000
_cell.length_c   1.000
_cell.angle_alpha   90.00
_cell.angle_beta   90.00
_cell.angle_gamma   90.00
#
_symmetry.space_group_name_H-M   'P 1'
#
loop_
_entity.id
_entity.type
_entity.pdbx_description
1 polymer ?
#
loop_
_entity_poly.entity_id
_entity_poly.type
_entity_poly.pdbx_seq_one_letter_code
_entity_poly.pdbx_strand_id
1 'polypeptide(L)'
;VRISGLSHGTDVWLGNAQTLIKEGKATISTAICTRDDIMIYLIQKGLDSEESFKIMEMVRKGKVASGKCKEWPEWKQDMIDHGVPDWYIWSCERIKYMFPKAHAAAYVMMAWRVAYCKVFYPLAYYTAYFSIRATAFDYEKMAMSPVRLEHYIAEYKAKKAEGTISNTEEDE
;
A
#
# COMPACT_ATOMS: atom_id res chain seq x y z
N VAL A 1 -1.56 -9.48 -1.84
CA VAL A 1 -2.84 -8.75 -1.87
C VAL A 1 -2.93 -7.76 -0.72
N ARG A 2 -2.69 -8.16 0.53
CA ARG A 2 -2.78 -7.26 1.71
C ARG A 2 -1.77 -6.12 1.63
N ILE A 3 -0.50 -6.39 1.36
CA ILE A 3 0.54 -5.36 1.18
C ILE A 3 0.17 -4.40 0.04
N SER A 4 -0.35 -4.92 -1.07
CA SER A 4 -0.83 -4.09 -2.18
C SER A 4 -2.00 -3.19 -1.74
N GLY A 5 -2.96 -3.73 -0.98
CA GLY A 5 -4.05 -2.93 -0.40
C GLY A 5 -3.56 -1.81 0.51
N LEU A 6 -2.58 -2.10 1.37
CA LEU A 6 -1.97 -1.11 2.28
C LEU A 6 -1.18 0.00 1.56
N SER A 7 -0.63 -0.29 0.39
CA SER A 7 0.13 0.68 -0.41
C SER A 7 -0.74 1.56 -1.33
N HIS A 8 -2.03 1.27 -1.41
CA HIS A 8 -3.02 2.01 -2.20
C HIS A 8 -3.99 2.76 -1.27
N GLY A 9 -4.72 3.72 -1.83
CA GLY A 9 -5.65 4.53 -1.07
C GLY A 9 -4.98 5.70 -0.34
N THR A 10 -5.75 6.33 0.54
CA THR A 10 -5.31 7.51 1.31
C THR A 10 -5.54 7.26 2.79
N ASP A 11 -4.50 7.45 3.59
CA ASP A 11 -4.47 7.24 5.04
C ASP A 11 -4.87 5.80 5.45
N VAL A 12 -4.47 4.82 4.64
CA VAL A 12 -4.59 3.39 4.93
C VAL A 12 -3.32 2.88 5.62
N TRP A 13 -2.14 3.29 5.16
CA TRP A 13 -0.85 2.90 5.72
C TRP A 13 -0.27 3.94 6.66
N LEU A 14 0.09 5.12 6.14
CA LEU A 14 0.71 6.19 6.94
C LEU A 14 -0.28 6.75 7.97
N GLY A 15 0.17 6.85 9.22
CA GLY A 15 -0.66 7.34 10.32
C GLY A 15 -1.84 6.43 10.68
N ASN A 16 -1.90 5.20 10.14
CA ASN A 16 -2.96 4.22 10.36
C ASN A 16 -2.35 2.83 10.62
N ALA A 17 -2.42 1.89 9.65
CA ALA A 17 -1.94 0.52 9.84
C ALA A 17 -0.46 0.47 10.27
N GLN A 18 0.39 1.34 9.74
CA GLN A 18 1.79 1.45 10.15
C GLN A 18 1.94 1.73 11.66
N THR A 19 1.16 2.66 12.18
CA THR A 19 1.17 3.01 13.62
C THR A 19 0.72 1.84 14.47
N LEU A 20 -0.41 1.21 14.10
CA LEU A 20 -0.97 0.07 14.82
C LEU A 20 -0.01 -1.13 14.86
N ILE A 21 0.71 -1.37 13.76
CA ILE A 21 1.69 -2.46 13.69
C ILE A 21 2.92 -2.14 14.55
N LYS A 22 3.42 -0.90 14.51
CA LYS A 22 4.54 -0.46 15.36
C LYS A 22 4.22 -0.54 16.85
N GLU A 23 2.97 -0.26 17.22
CA GLU A 23 2.48 -0.34 18.60
C GLU A 23 2.09 -1.77 19.03
N GLY A 24 2.21 -2.76 18.15
CA GLY A 24 1.83 -4.15 18.44
C GLY A 24 0.33 -4.40 18.55
N LYS A 25 -0.53 -3.43 18.17
CA LYS A 25 -2.00 -3.55 18.24
C LYS A 25 -2.56 -4.34 17.06
N ALA A 26 -1.87 -4.34 15.92
CA ALA A 26 -2.26 -5.07 14.73
C ALA A 26 -1.04 -5.72 14.06
N THR A 27 -1.31 -6.61 13.13
CA THR A 27 -0.32 -7.21 12.22
C THR A 27 -0.76 -6.95 10.77
N ILE A 28 0.10 -7.26 9.79
CA ILE A 28 -0.30 -7.24 8.37
C ILE A 28 -1.51 -8.15 8.11
N SER A 29 -1.67 -9.23 8.90
CA SER A 29 -2.79 -10.15 8.76
C SER A 29 -4.10 -9.64 9.37
N THR A 30 -4.06 -8.74 10.33
CA THR A 30 -5.24 -8.24 11.05
C THR A 30 -5.60 -6.80 10.72
N ALA A 31 -4.64 -5.97 10.25
CA ALA A 31 -4.89 -4.58 9.85
C ALA A 31 -5.90 -4.49 8.70
N ILE A 32 -6.61 -3.39 8.61
CA ILE A 32 -7.52 -3.08 7.49
C ILE A 32 -6.68 -2.77 6.25
N CYS A 33 -6.75 -3.62 5.22
CA CYS A 33 -5.96 -3.49 4.00
C CYS A 33 -6.80 -3.12 2.78
N THR A 34 -8.04 -3.64 2.70
CA THR A 34 -8.99 -3.41 1.62
C THR A 34 -10.37 -3.14 2.20
N ARG A 35 -11.26 -2.52 1.41
CA ARG A 35 -12.64 -2.27 1.86
C ARG A 35 -13.37 -3.55 2.26
N ASP A 36 -13.11 -4.64 1.55
CA ASP A 36 -13.73 -5.94 1.81
C ASP A 36 -13.37 -6.48 3.20
N ASP A 37 -12.18 -6.16 3.73
CA ASP A 37 -11.77 -6.55 5.08
C ASP A 37 -12.74 -5.99 6.13
N ILE A 38 -13.22 -4.74 5.95
CA ILE A 38 -14.15 -4.11 6.88
C ILE A 38 -15.47 -4.87 6.91
N MET A 39 -16.08 -5.06 5.76
CA MET A 39 -17.38 -5.73 5.67
C MET A 39 -17.33 -7.15 6.23
N ILE A 40 -16.33 -7.94 5.81
CA ILE A 40 -16.20 -9.33 6.25
C ILE A 40 -15.95 -9.43 7.76
N TYR A 41 -15.07 -8.57 8.29
CA TYR A 41 -14.76 -8.55 9.72
C TYR A 41 -15.98 -8.21 10.57
N LEU A 42 -16.76 -7.21 10.18
CA LEU A 42 -17.97 -6.82 10.91
C LEU A 42 -19.03 -7.91 10.87
N ILE A 43 -19.27 -8.55 9.73
CA ILE A 43 -20.16 -9.70 9.60
C ILE A 43 -19.70 -10.86 10.51
N GLN A 44 -18.39 -11.15 10.56
CA GLN A 44 -17.83 -12.17 11.44
C GLN A 44 -17.98 -11.84 12.93
N LYS A 45 -18.09 -10.55 13.27
CA LYS A 45 -18.39 -10.08 14.62
C LYS A 45 -19.86 -10.16 14.97
N GLY A 46 -20.73 -10.42 14.00
CA GLY A 46 -22.17 -10.61 14.20
C GLY A 46 -23.03 -9.40 13.82
N LEU A 47 -22.45 -8.35 13.27
CA LEU A 47 -23.21 -7.23 12.75
C LEU A 47 -24.02 -7.65 11.52
N ASP A 48 -25.14 -6.97 11.30
CA ASP A 48 -25.96 -7.17 10.12
C ASP A 48 -25.16 -6.93 8.82
N SER A 49 -25.41 -7.73 7.80
CA SER A 49 -24.65 -7.68 6.55
C SER A 49 -24.89 -6.41 5.74
N GLU A 50 -26.12 -5.86 5.75
CA GLU A 50 -26.44 -4.61 5.08
C GLU A 50 -25.80 -3.43 5.80
N GLU A 51 -25.85 -3.42 7.12
CA GLU A 51 -25.17 -2.42 7.95
C GLU A 51 -23.66 -2.48 7.77
N SER A 52 -23.04 -3.67 7.82
CA SER A 52 -21.62 -3.88 7.56
C SER A 52 -21.19 -3.34 6.19
N PHE A 53 -22.03 -3.51 5.16
CA PHE A 53 -21.80 -2.94 3.84
C PHE A 53 -21.87 -1.41 3.86
N LYS A 54 -22.86 -0.81 4.52
CA LYS A 54 -23.02 0.65 4.66
C LYS A 54 -21.82 1.26 5.38
N ILE A 55 -21.38 0.65 6.50
CA ILE A 55 -20.18 1.06 7.23
C ILE A 55 -18.96 1.05 6.31
N MET A 56 -18.72 -0.07 5.63
CA MET A 56 -17.62 -0.21 4.69
C MET A 56 -17.65 0.89 3.61
N GLU A 57 -18.79 1.16 3.01
CA GLU A 57 -18.94 2.18 1.96
C GLU A 57 -18.65 3.60 2.48
N MET A 58 -19.09 3.94 3.69
CA MET A 58 -18.83 5.25 4.29
C MET A 58 -17.36 5.41 4.70
N VAL A 59 -16.74 4.35 5.21
CA VAL A 59 -15.30 4.36 5.54
C VAL A 59 -14.46 4.50 4.27
N ARG A 60 -14.67 3.66 3.26
CA ARG A 60 -13.86 3.69 2.04
C ARG A 60 -13.94 5.00 1.26
N LYS A 61 -15.05 5.73 1.36
CA LYS A 61 -15.26 7.05 0.74
C LYS A 61 -14.76 8.21 1.59
N GLY A 62 -14.20 7.94 2.74
CA GLY A 62 -13.71 8.95 3.69
C GLY A 62 -14.80 9.78 4.33
N LYS A 63 -16.05 9.33 4.29
CA LYS A 63 -17.17 10.07 4.90
C LYS A 63 -17.11 10.03 6.43
N VAL A 64 -16.63 8.92 6.99
CA VAL A 64 -16.37 8.79 8.42
C VAL A 64 -15.22 9.72 8.84
N ALA A 65 -14.07 9.64 8.18
CA ALA A 65 -12.91 10.46 8.49
C ALA A 65 -13.15 11.96 8.35
N SER A 66 -14.06 12.36 7.47
CA SER A 66 -14.44 13.78 7.27
C SER A 66 -15.59 14.27 8.15
N GLY A 67 -16.12 13.43 9.04
CA GLY A 67 -17.27 13.75 9.90
C GLY A 67 -18.59 13.93 9.16
N LYS A 68 -18.70 13.44 7.91
CA LYS A 68 -19.89 13.57 7.07
C LYS A 68 -20.85 12.37 7.14
N CYS A 69 -20.58 11.41 8.00
CA CYS A 69 -21.44 10.25 8.24
C CYS A 69 -22.25 10.49 9.51
N LYS A 70 -23.56 10.76 9.35
CA LYS A 70 -24.45 11.07 10.48
C LYS A 70 -24.75 9.84 11.34
N GLU A 71 -24.78 8.68 10.71
CA GLU A 71 -25.07 7.39 11.31
C GLU A 71 -23.86 6.83 12.09
N TRP A 72 -22.68 7.41 11.93
CA TRP A 72 -21.44 6.89 12.51
C TRP A 72 -21.48 6.68 14.04
N PRO A 73 -22.06 7.58 14.85
CA PRO A 73 -22.14 7.36 16.30
C PRO A 73 -22.92 6.11 16.70
N GLU A 74 -24.03 5.81 15.99
CA GLU A 74 -24.85 4.63 16.21
C GLU A 74 -24.10 3.36 15.80
N TRP A 75 -23.54 3.33 14.59
CA TRP A 75 -22.74 2.22 14.10
C TRP A 75 -21.49 1.95 14.96
N LYS A 76 -20.87 3.00 15.47
CA LYS A 76 -19.73 2.88 16.37
C LYS A 76 -20.13 2.17 17.67
N GLN A 77 -21.29 2.51 18.23
CA GLN A 77 -21.79 1.83 19.42
C GLN A 77 -22.11 0.37 19.15
N ASP A 78 -22.76 0.09 18.01
CA ASP A 78 -23.07 -1.29 17.61
C ASP A 78 -21.79 -2.14 17.41
N MET A 79 -20.77 -1.56 16.80
CA MET A 79 -19.45 -2.22 16.70
C MET A 79 -18.85 -2.53 18.08
N ILE A 80 -18.94 -1.61 19.04
CA ILE A 80 -18.46 -1.82 20.41
C ILE A 80 -19.24 -2.95 21.09
N ASP A 81 -20.55 -2.97 20.96
CA ASP A 81 -21.43 -3.98 21.56
C ASP A 81 -21.16 -5.38 20.99
N HIS A 82 -20.71 -5.46 19.73
CA HIS A 82 -20.26 -6.71 19.10
C HIS A 82 -18.77 -7.03 19.31
N GLY A 83 -18.09 -6.32 20.21
CA GLY A 83 -16.70 -6.60 20.57
C GLY A 83 -15.69 -6.30 19.47
N VAL A 84 -15.95 -5.29 18.65
CA VAL A 84 -14.95 -4.73 17.73
C VAL A 84 -13.96 -3.89 18.56
N PRO A 85 -12.65 -4.16 18.49
CA PRO A 85 -11.68 -3.47 19.33
C PRO A 85 -11.50 -2.00 18.93
N ASP A 86 -11.22 -1.15 19.91
CA ASP A 86 -11.05 0.30 19.71
C ASP A 86 -10.06 0.67 18.62
N TRP A 87 -8.95 -0.07 18.51
CA TRP A 87 -7.95 0.19 17.46
C TRP A 87 -8.51 -0.02 16.05
N TYR A 88 -9.48 -0.93 15.88
CA TYR A 88 -10.12 -1.17 14.58
C TYR A 88 -11.04 0.00 14.20
N ILE A 89 -11.86 0.45 15.14
CA ILE A 89 -12.73 1.62 14.99
C ILE A 89 -11.87 2.86 14.70
N TRP A 90 -10.81 3.05 15.48
CA TRP A 90 -9.83 4.11 15.30
C TRP A 90 -9.21 4.11 13.89
N SER A 91 -8.94 2.93 13.33
CA SER A 91 -8.46 2.79 11.95
C SER A 91 -9.50 3.23 10.92
N CYS A 92 -10.76 2.81 11.08
CA CYS A 92 -11.87 3.22 10.22
C CYS A 92 -12.05 4.75 10.18
N GLU A 93 -11.89 5.42 11.33
CA GLU A 93 -12.04 6.88 11.46
C GLU A 93 -10.93 7.68 10.75
N ARG A 94 -9.87 7.04 10.26
CA ARG A 94 -8.74 7.70 9.58
C ARG A 94 -8.71 7.51 8.07
N ILE A 95 -9.34 6.44 7.59
CA ILE A 95 -9.31 6.09 6.16
C ILE A 95 -10.06 7.15 5.36
N LYS A 96 -9.36 7.80 4.42
CA LYS A 96 -9.97 8.78 3.51
C LYS A 96 -10.39 8.17 2.18
N TYR A 97 -9.64 7.19 1.70
CA TYR A 97 -10.00 6.45 0.50
C TYR A 97 -9.39 5.05 0.51
N MET A 98 -10.15 4.06 0.10
CA MET A 98 -9.76 2.66 0.15
C MET A 98 -10.18 1.89 -1.10
N PHE A 99 -9.27 1.02 -1.58
CA PHE A 99 -9.49 0.19 -2.76
C PHE A 99 -10.12 -1.16 -2.42
N PRO A 100 -10.85 -1.78 -3.37
CA PRO A 100 -11.38 -3.12 -3.21
C PRO A 100 -10.29 -4.19 -3.28
N LYS A 101 -10.54 -5.34 -2.64
CA LYS A 101 -9.66 -6.51 -2.67
C LYS A 101 -9.45 -7.03 -4.10
N ALA A 102 -10.48 -6.98 -4.93
CA ALA A 102 -10.41 -7.38 -6.33
C ALA A 102 -9.38 -6.55 -7.12
N HIS A 103 -9.30 -5.24 -6.87
CA HIS A 103 -8.28 -4.38 -7.47
C HIS A 103 -6.88 -4.83 -7.07
N ALA A 104 -6.63 -4.99 -5.77
CA ALA A 104 -5.34 -5.46 -5.26
C ALA A 104 -4.98 -6.86 -5.81
N ALA A 105 -5.95 -7.77 -5.93
CA ALA A 105 -5.74 -9.10 -6.48
C ALA A 105 -5.34 -9.06 -7.96
N ALA A 106 -5.98 -8.21 -8.77
CA ALA A 106 -5.66 -8.05 -10.18
C ALA A 106 -4.22 -7.54 -10.39
N TYR A 107 -3.82 -6.52 -9.66
CA TYR A 107 -2.45 -5.97 -9.72
C TYR A 107 -1.41 -6.97 -9.22
N VAL A 108 -1.67 -7.69 -8.15
CA VAL A 108 -0.76 -8.72 -7.63
C VAL A 108 -0.62 -9.87 -8.63
N MET A 109 -1.70 -10.31 -9.27
CA MET A 109 -1.63 -11.34 -10.32
C MET A 109 -0.73 -10.91 -11.48
N MET A 110 -0.85 -9.66 -11.92
CA MET A 110 0.01 -9.09 -12.97
C MET A 110 1.47 -9.02 -12.50
N ALA A 111 1.71 -8.55 -11.28
CA ALA A 111 3.04 -8.46 -10.70
C ALA A 111 3.71 -9.85 -10.60
N TRP A 112 2.98 -10.89 -10.24
CA TRP A 112 3.48 -12.27 -10.21
C TRP A 112 3.88 -12.78 -11.59
N ARG A 113 3.08 -12.50 -12.62
CA ARG A 113 3.40 -12.86 -14.02
C ARG A 113 4.68 -12.18 -14.50
N VAL A 114 4.83 -10.90 -14.19
CA VAL A 114 6.05 -10.13 -14.51
C VAL A 114 7.26 -10.68 -13.75
N ALA A 115 7.10 -10.96 -12.45
CA ALA A 115 8.16 -11.56 -11.63
C ALA A 115 8.59 -12.94 -12.14
N TYR A 116 7.65 -13.76 -12.60
CA TYR A 116 7.96 -15.05 -13.24
C TYR A 116 8.88 -14.87 -14.44
N CYS A 117 8.56 -13.92 -15.34
CA CYS A 117 9.42 -13.62 -16.49
C CYS A 117 10.81 -13.14 -16.06
N LYS A 118 10.87 -12.28 -15.03
CA LYS A 118 12.15 -11.78 -14.48
C LYS A 118 13.04 -12.89 -13.94
N VAL A 119 12.45 -13.88 -13.26
CA VAL A 119 13.19 -14.98 -12.60
C VAL A 119 13.59 -16.05 -13.62
N PHE A 120 12.69 -16.49 -14.49
CA PHE A 120 12.92 -17.62 -15.36
C PHE A 120 13.40 -17.25 -16.78
N TYR A 121 13.15 -16.01 -17.21
CA TYR A 121 13.56 -15.48 -18.52
C TYR A 121 14.22 -14.10 -18.41
N PRO A 122 15.28 -13.95 -17.58
CA PRO A 122 15.83 -12.63 -17.23
C PRO A 122 16.31 -11.86 -18.47
N LEU A 123 16.96 -12.51 -19.42
CA LEU A 123 17.43 -11.84 -20.64
C LEU A 123 16.26 -11.21 -21.41
N ALA A 124 15.22 -11.97 -21.67
CA ALA A 124 14.02 -11.47 -22.38
C ALA A 124 13.31 -10.37 -21.58
N TYR A 125 13.20 -10.55 -20.27
CA TYR A 125 12.60 -9.55 -19.39
C TYR A 125 13.34 -8.22 -19.44
N TYR A 126 14.66 -8.22 -19.23
CA TYR A 126 15.45 -6.99 -19.23
C TYR A 126 15.56 -6.37 -20.62
N THR A 127 15.63 -7.18 -21.69
CA THR A 127 15.57 -6.66 -23.05
C THR A 127 14.28 -5.87 -23.29
N ALA A 128 13.14 -6.44 -22.95
CA ALA A 128 11.85 -5.76 -23.08
C ALA A 128 11.76 -4.51 -22.19
N TYR A 129 12.24 -4.60 -20.93
CA TYR A 129 12.23 -3.48 -20.01
C TYR A 129 13.03 -2.29 -20.54
N PHE A 130 14.28 -2.50 -20.93
CA PHE A 130 15.16 -1.43 -21.39
C PHE A 130 14.81 -0.91 -22.78
N SER A 131 14.21 -1.75 -23.65
CA SER A 131 13.80 -1.32 -25.00
C SER A 131 12.46 -0.59 -25.03
N ILE A 132 11.54 -0.88 -24.09
CA ILE A 132 10.14 -0.42 -24.18
C ILE A 132 9.73 0.41 -22.97
N ARG A 133 10.12 0.01 -21.75
CA ARG A 133 9.63 0.60 -20.52
C ARG A 133 10.53 1.66 -19.92
N ALA A 134 11.83 1.53 -20.06
CA ALA A 134 12.76 2.53 -19.54
C ALA A 134 12.58 3.86 -20.27
N THR A 135 12.27 4.90 -19.52
CA THR A 135 12.09 6.26 -20.04
C THR A 135 13.41 7.00 -20.19
N ALA A 136 14.40 6.61 -19.40
CA ALA A 136 15.78 7.07 -19.53
C ALA A 136 16.70 5.85 -19.63
N PHE A 137 17.49 5.77 -20.66
CA PHE A 137 18.47 4.72 -20.88
C PHE A 137 19.84 5.34 -21.17
N ASP A 138 20.74 5.21 -20.22
CA ASP A 138 22.13 5.62 -20.36
C ASP A 138 23.00 4.36 -20.49
N TYR A 139 23.45 4.12 -21.73
CA TYR A 139 24.27 2.94 -22.04
C TYR A 139 25.58 2.94 -21.24
N GLU A 140 26.23 4.08 -21.05
CA GLU A 140 27.49 4.18 -20.35
C GLU A 140 27.36 3.77 -18.89
N LYS A 141 26.26 4.16 -18.22
CA LYS A 141 25.98 3.78 -16.84
C LYS A 141 25.41 2.36 -16.73
N MET A 142 24.41 2.02 -17.57
CA MET A 142 23.66 0.76 -17.46
C MET A 142 24.42 -0.46 -17.98
N ALA A 143 25.42 -0.28 -18.85
CA ALA A 143 26.29 -1.34 -19.36
C ALA A 143 27.64 -1.45 -18.61
N MET A 144 27.79 -0.79 -17.48
CA MET A 144 28.99 -0.90 -16.64
C MET A 144 29.19 -2.31 -16.11
N SER A 145 30.46 -2.72 -15.96
CA SER A 145 30.77 -3.92 -15.18
C SER A 145 30.34 -3.74 -13.72
N PRO A 146 30.04 -4.84 -13.00
CA PRO A 146 29.64 -4.75 -11.59
C PRO A 146 30.61 -3.92 -10.73
N VAL A 147 31.91 -4.10 -10.90
CA VAL A 147 32.95 -3.37 -10.14
C VAL A 147 32.89 -1.86 -10.40
N ARG A 148 32.71 -1.44 -11.65
CA ARG A 148 32.59 -0.02 -12.00
C ARG A 148 31.30 0.56 -11.47
N LEU A 149 30.21 -0.20 -11.52
CA LEU A 149 28.90 0.22 -11.01
C LEU A 149 28.94 0.40 -9.49
N GLU A 150 29.57 -0.52 -8.75
CA GLU A 150 29.75 -0.40 -7.30
C GLU A 150 30.56 0.85 -6.94
N HIS A 151 31.64 1.12 -7.67
CA HIS A 151 32.42 2.34 -7.46
C HIS A 151 31.62 3.61 -7.75
N TYR A 152 30.88 3.65 -8.85
CA TYR A 152 30.00 4.76 -9.19
C TYR A 152 28.92 5.01 -8.14
N ILE A 153 28.28 3.95 -7.63
CA ILE A 153 27.28 4.04 -6.54
C ILE A 153 27.91 4.57 -5.25
N ALA A 154 29.13 4.15 -4.92
CA ALA A 154 29.83 4.64 -3.73
C ALA A 154 30.15 6.13 -3.84
N GLU A 155 30.65 6.58 -4.99
CA GLU A 155 30.91 7.98 -5.27
C GLU A 155 29.65 8.85 -5.21
N TYR A 156 28.54 8.38 -5.83
CA TYR A 156 27.24 9.04 -5.75
C TYR A 156 26.76 9.21 -4.30
N LYS A 157 26.86 8.14 -3.49
CA LYS A 157 26.47 8.18 -2.08
C LYS A 157 27.32 9.16 -1.27
N ALA A 158 28.61 9.26 -1.56
CA ALA A 158 29.52 10.22 -0.91
C ALA A 158 29.12 11.66 -1.25
N LYS A 159 28.93 11.99 -2.54
CA LYS A 159 28.47 13.30 -3.01
C LYS A 159 27.11 13.68 -2.38
N LYS A 160 26.20 12.73 -2.28
CA LYS A 160 24.87 12.96 -1.67
C LYS A 160 24.99 13.27 -0.17
N ALA A 161 25.87 12.58 0.55
CA ALA A 161 26.12 12.83 1.97
C ALA A 161 26.79 14.18 2.21
N GLU A 162 27.64 14.64 1.30
CA GLU A 162 28.32 15.92 1.34
C GLU A 162 27.43 17.10 0.86
N GLY A 163 26.24 16.81 0.30
CA GLY A 163 25.35 17.83 -0.26
C GLY A 163 25.87 18.51 -1.53
N THR A 164 26.82 17.87 -2.23
CA THR A 164 27.45 18.40 -3.44
C THR A 164 26.82 17.90 -4.74
N ILE A 165 25.77 17.08 -4.62
CA ILE A 165 25.06 16.53 -5.78
C ILE A 165 24.21 17.61 -6.44
N SER A 166 24.23 17.69 -7.76
CA SER A 166 23.34 18.58 -8.52
C SER A 166 21.94 17.98 -8.70
N ASN A 167 20.93 18.82 -8.91
CA ASN A 167 19.56 18.36 -9.17
C ASN A 167 19.49 17.41 -10.39
N THR A 168 20.32 17.62 -11.40
CA THR A 168 20.37 16.77 -12.60
C THR A 168 20.96 15.40 -12.27
N GLU A 169 22.00 15.33 -11.41
CA GLU A 169 22.59 14.08 -10.96
C GLU A 169 21.68 13.31 -9.99
N GLU A 170 20.78 14.01 -9.30
CA GLU A 170 19.81 13.36 -8.39
C GLU A 170 18.62 12.74 -9.16
N ASP A 171 18.27 13.33 -10.31
CA ASP A 171 17.19 12.84 -11.19
C ASP A 171 17.65 11.65 -12.08
N GLU A 172 18.96 11.47 -12.32
CA GLU A 172 19.57 10.37 -13.05
C GLU A 172 19.81 9.12 -12.18
#